data_1568dd072c33f8ce21ba6d9d2b1527c9
#
_entry.id   1568dd072c33f8ce21ba6d9d2b1527c9
#
_cell.length_a   1.000
_cell.length_b   1.000
_cell.length_c   1.000
_cell.angle_alpha   90.00
_cell.angle_beta   90.00
_cell.angle_gamma   90.00
#
_symmetry.space_group_name_H-M   'P 1'
#
loop_
_entity.id
_entity.type
_entity.pdbx_description
1 polymer ?
#
loop_
_entity_poly.entity_id
_entity_poly.type
_entity_poly.pdbx_seq_one_letter_code
_entity_poly.pdbx_strand_id
1 'polypeptide(L)'
;MVGEPSTRILIVDDDPYFLRVLSRILTGENFQVKTAEGAVEAAQLLQQNAFDLVISDLRLPDGDGLSILQEIRRSGSEMPVVILTAYGEVDSYLEAMNAGATEYLNKPVKCEELLAVVRSCLRPRASARENAA
;
A
#
# COMPACT_ATOMS: atom_id res chain seq x y z
N MET A 1 14.11 12.05 11.18
CA MET A 1 13.82 10.71 11.68
C MET A 1 13.17 9.89 10.59
N VAL A 2 13.63 8.70 10.39
CA VAL A 2 13.08 7.82 9.38
C VAL A 2 11.97 6.99 9.98
N GLY A 3 10.75 7.15 9.48
CA GLY A 3 9.59 6.43 9.98
C GLY A 3 9.27 6.72 11.44
N GLU A 4 8.03 6.73 11.76
CA GLU A 4 7.59 6.79 13.16
C GLU A 4 7.46 5.36 13.65
N PRO A 5 7.88 5.05 14.90
CA PRO A 5 7.69 3.69 15.45
C PRO A 5 6.23 3.27 15.43
N SER A 6 5.30 4.22 15.42
CA SER A 6 3.86 3.95 15.37
C SER A 6 3.29 3.86 13.96
N THR A 7 4.07 4.21 12.95
CA THR A 7 3.61 4.15 11.56
C THR A 7 3.50 2.71 11.12
N ARG A 8 2.33 2.33 10.66
CA ARG A 8 2.00 0.93 10.37
C ARG A 8 1.65 0.73 8.90
N ILE A 9 2.31 -0.24 8.28
CA ILE A 9 2.16 -0.54 6.86
C ILE A 9 1.68 -1.98 6.70
N LEU A 10 0.66 -2.17 5.88
CA LEU A 10 0.21 -3.51 5.50
C LEU A 10 0.72 -3.80 4.09
N ILE A 11 1.36 -4.95 3.92
CA ILE A 11 1.82 -5.42 2.61
C ILE A 11 1.03 -6.67 2.23
N VAL A 12 0.46 -6.68 1.03
CA VAL A 12 -0.35 -7.79 0.55
C VAL A 12 0.24 -8.32 -0.75
N ASP A 13 0.69 -9.56 -0.74
CA ASP A 13 1.30 -10.21 -1.91
C ASP A 13 1.31 -11.71 -1.66
N ASP A 14 1.09 -12.52 -2.69
CA ASP A 14 1.07 -13.97 -2.52
C ASP A 14 2.46 -14.61 -2.60
N ASP A 15 3.49 -13.81 -2.83
CA ASP A 15 4.88 -14.29 -2.85
C ASP A 15 5.52 -14.08 -1.48
N PRO A 16 5.70 -15.15 -0.70
CA PRO A 16 6.25 -15.00 0.66
C PRO A 16 7.68 -14.47 0.67
N TYR A 17 8.46 -14.74 -0.38
CA TYR A 17 9.80 -14.20 -0.47
C TYR A 17 9.78 -12.68 -0.60
N PHE A 18 8.92 -12.19 -1.49
CA PHE A 18 8.76 -10.75 -1.69
C PHE A 18 8.29 -10.07 -0.40
N LEU A 19 7.34 -10.69 0.29
CA LEU A 19 6.85 -10.14 1.57
C LEU A 19 8.00 -10.03 2.58
N ARG A 20 8.85 -11.06 2.67
CA ARG A 20 9.98 -11.03 3.60
C ARG A 20 10.97 -9.93 3.27
N VAL A 21 11.31 -9.80 1.99
CA VAL A 21 12.29 -8.79 1.56
C VAL A 21 11.75 -7.39 1.84
N LEU A 22 10.51 -7.14 1.44
CA LEU A 22 9.92 -5.82 1.62
C LEU A 22 9.72 -5.49 3.09
N SER A 23 9.32 -6.48 3.89
CA SER A 23 9.17 -6.29 5.34
C SER A 23 10.48 -5.89 5.98
N ARG A 24 11.58 -6.52 5.57
CA ARG A 24 12.90 -6.19 6.08
C ARG A 24 13.29 -4.75 5.76
N ILE A 25 13.07 -4.36 4.52
CA ILE A 25 13.40 -3.01 4.07
C ILE A 25 12.63 -1.98 4.91
N LEU A 26 11.33 -2.17 5.04
CA LEU A 26 10.49 -1.20 5.74
C LEU A 26 10.73 -1.21 7.25
N THR A 27 10.93 -2.39 7.82
CA THR A 27 11.25 -2.47 9.25
C THR A 27 12.57 -1.77 9.54
N GLY A 28 13.54 -1.89 8.62
CA GLY A 28 14.81 -1.19 8.76
C GLY A 28 14.67 0.32 8.76
N GLU A 29 13.57 0.84 8.22
CA GLU A 29 13.27 2.27 8.22
C GLU A 29 12.32 2.66 9.34
N ASN A 30 12.20 1.82 10.35
CA ASN A 30 11.41 2.04 11.58
C ASN A 30 9.90 1.99 11.38
N PHE A 31 9.42 1.41 10.30
CA PHE A 31 7.99 1.18 10.13
C PHE A 31 7.58 -0.13 10.80
N GLN A 32 6.37 -0.17 11.32
CA GLN A 32 5.77 -1.42 11.79
C GLN A 32 5.06 -2.06 10.59
N VAL A 33 5.34 -3.33 10.33
CA VAL A 33 4.86 -3.99 9.13
C VAL A 33 4.06 -5.23 9.49
N LYS A 34 2.90 -5.37 8.85
CA LYS A 34 2.17 -6.64 8.84
C LYS A 34 2.00 -7.08 7.40
N THR A 35 1.92 -8.39 7.20
CA THR A 35 1.83 -8.95 5.86
C THR A 35 0.60 -9.83 5.73
N ALA A 36 0.07 -9.90 4.51
CA ALA A 36 -1.02 -10.81 4.16
C ALA A 36 -0.70 -11.44 2.80
N GLU A 37 -1.06 -12.71 2.64
CA GLU A 37 -0.79 -13.41 1.38
C GLU A 37 -2.00 -13.44 0.46
N GLY A 38 -3.11 -12.86 0.87
CA GLY A 38 -4.31 -12.82 0.05
C GLY A 38 -5.28 -11.76 0.52
N ALA A 39 -6.37 -11.62 -0.23
CA ALA A 39 -7.36 -10.58 0.01
C ALA A 39 -8.14 -10.82 1.31
N VAL A 40 -8.46 -12.06 1.62
CA VAL A 40 -9.22 -12.38 2.84
C VAL A 40 -8.41 -12.02 4.09
N GLU A 41 -7.16 -12.44 4.12
CA GLU A 41 -6.29 -12.12 5.25
C GLU A 41 -6.08 -10.62 5.38
N ALA A 42 -5.92 -9.93 4.25
CA ALA A 42 -5.76 -8.47 4.25
C ALA A 42 -7.00 -7.80 4.85
N ALA A 43 -8.19 -8.25 4.45
CA ALA A 43 -9.43 -7.69 4.97
C ALA A 43 -9.54 -7.88 6.48
N GLN A 44 -9.16 -9.05 6.97
CA GLN A 44 -9.18 -9.33 8.41
C GLN A 44 -8.23 -8.41 9.17
N LEU A 45 -7.03 -8.23 8.64
CA LEU A 45 -6.05 -7.35 9.28
C LEU A 45 -6.51 -5.90 9.28
N LEU A 46 -7.14 -5.47 8.20
CA LEU A 46 -7.66 -4.10 8.11
C LEU A 46 -8.79 -3.86 9.10
N GLN A 47 -9.56 -4.88 9.44
CA GLN A 47 -10.60 -4.75 10.45
C GLN A 47 -10.05 -4.73 11.86
N GLN A 48 -8.94 -5.41 12.10
CA GLN A 48 -8.39 -5.60 13.43
C GLN A 48 -7.35 -4.55 13.81
N ASN A 49 -6.81 -3.84 12.83
CA ASN A 49 -5.68 -2.92 13.05
C ASN A 49 -5.89 -1.64 12.27
N ALA A 50 -5.36 -0.55 12.80
CA ALA A 50 -5.26 0.69 12.04
C ALA A 50 -3.94 0.69 11.28
N PHE A 51 -3.98 1.07 10.02
CA PHE A 51 -2.80 1.19 9.17
C PHE A 51 -2.70 2.59 8.61
N ASP A 52 -1.47 2.99 8.27
CA ASP A 52 -1.21 4.30 7.67
C ASP A 52 -0.98 4.19 6.17
N LEU A 53 -0.71 3.00 5.68
CA LEU A 53 -0.42 2.75 4.27
C LEU A 53 -0.64 1.28 3.96
N VAL A 54 -1.19 1.02 2.78
CA VAL A 54 -1.30 -0.35 2.25
C VAL A 54 -0.52 -0.42 0.94
N ILE A 55 0.30 -1.45 0.80
CA ILE A 55 0.96 -1.79 -0.45
C ILE A 55 0.43 -3.15 -0.86
N SER A 56 -0.23 -3.24 -2.01
CA SER A 56 -0.87 -4.49 -2.42
C SER A 56 -0.55 -4.83 -3.86
N ASP A 57 -0.31 -6.12 -4.11
CA ASP A 57 -0.31 -6.62 -5.47
C ASP A 57 -1.70 -6.48 -6.05
N LEU A 58 -1.78 -6.33 -7.34
CA LEU A 58 -3.06 -6.25 -8.04
C LEU A 58 -3.75 -7.62 -8.07
N ARG A 59 -3.00 -8.69 -8.29
CA ARG A 59 -3.55 -10.03 -8.43
C ARG A 59 -3.22 -10.88 -7.22
N LEU A 60 -4.26 -11.45 -6.61
CA LEU A 60 -4.13 -12.27 -5.42
C LEU A 60 -4.89 -13.58 -5.65
N PRO A 61 -4.52 -14.67 -4.96
CA PRO A 61 -5.17 -15.97 -5.22
C PRO A 61 -6.66 -16.00 -4.89
N ASP A 62 -7.10 -15.16 -3.96
CA ASP A 62 -8.49 -15.14 -3.49
C ASP A 62 -9.17 -13.79 -3.73
N GLY A 63 -8.66 -13.01 -4.70
CA GLY A 63 -9.23 -11.72 -5.01
C GLY A 63 -8.21 -10.85 -5.72
N ASP A 64 -8.26 -9.55 -5.47
CA ASP A 64 -7.29 -8.64 -6.05
C ASP A 64 -7.12 -7.39 -5.17
N GLY A 65 -6.05 -6.65 -5.47
CA GLY A 65 -5.75 -5.40 -4.75
C GLY A 65 -6.78 -4.32 -5.01
N LEU A 66 -7.44 -4.39 -6.15
CA LEU A 66 -8.46 -3.41 -6.50
C LEU A 66 -9.66 -3.53 -5.56
N SER A 67 -10.06 -4.75 -5.23
CA SER A 67 -11.15 -4.98 -4.27
C SER A 67 -10.80 -4.44 -2.89
N ILE A 68 -9.56 -4.64 -2.46
CA ILE A 68 -9.08 -4.12 -1.19
C ILE A 68 -9.17 -2.59 -1.19
N LEU A 69 -8.68 -1.97 -2.25
CA LEU A 69 -8.72 -0.52 -2.42
C LEU A 69 -10.15 0.00 -2.38
N GLN A 70 -11.05 -0.64 -3.12
CA GLN A 70 -12.44 -0.22 -3.18
C GLN A 70 -13.08 -0.27 -1.80
N GLU A 71 -12.79 -1.32 -1.04
CA GLU A 71 -13.34 -1.48 0.30
C GLU A 71 -12.84 -0.38 1.23
N ILE A 72 -11.56 -0.05 1.15
CA ILE A 72 -10.97 1.02 1.95
C ILE A 72 -11.66 2.35 1.62
N ARG A 73 -11.82 2.66 0.35
CA ARG A 73 -12.45 3.92 -0.07
C ARG A 73 -13.93 3.97 0.28
N ARG A 74 -14.62 2.84 0.17
CA ARG A 74 -16.03 2.76 0.52
C ARG A 74 -16.27 3.03 2.00
N SER A 75 -15.30 2.70 2.85
CA SER A 75 -15.41 2.99 4.28
C SER A 75 -15.17 4.47 4.61
N GLY A 76 -14.87 5.28 3.61
CA GLY A 76 -14.62 6.71 3.80
C GLY A 76 -13.17 7.05 4.08
N SER A 77 -12.29 6.06 4.08
CA SER A 77 -10.88 6.28 4.40
C SER A 77 -10.12 6.80 3.18
N GLU A 78 -9.25 7.78 3.41
CA GLU A 78 -8.33 8.29 2.40
C GLU A 78 -6.92 7.74 2.60
N MET A 79 -6.80 6.67 3.35
CA MET A 79 -5.51 6.04 3.60
C MET A 79 -4.79 5.76 2.30
N PRO A 80 -3.49 6.10 2.20
CA PRO A 80 -2.72 5.82 0.98
C PRO A 80 -2.71 4.33 0.65
N VAL A 81 -2.94 4.02 -0.62
CA VAL A 81 -2.87 2.66 -1.14
C VAL A 81 -1.98 2.67 -2.37
N VAL A 82 -0.92 1.89 -2.33
CA VAL A 82 0.02 1.71 -3.44
C VAL A 82 -0.23 0.34 -4.05
N ILE A 83 -0.51 0.31 -5.35
CA ILE A 83 -0.60 -0.95 -6.09
C ILE A 83 0.79 -1.23 -6.68
N LEU A 84 1.32 -2.42 -6.41
CA LEU A 84 2.66 -2.82 -6.84
C LEU A 84 2.55 -4.18 -7.50
N THR A 85 2.63 -4.23 -8.83
CA THR A 85 2.28 -5.44 -9.57
C THR A 85 3.22 -5.71 -10.73
N ALA A 86 3.38 -7.01 -11.06
CA ALA A 86 4.08 -7.44 -12.26
C ALA A 86 3.16 -7.41 -13.48
N TYR A 87 1.86 -7.15 -13.28
CA TYR A 87 0.86 -7.20 -14.34
C TYR A 87 0.37 -5.81 -14.72
N GLY A 88 1.32 -4.89 -14.93
CA GLY A 88 1.00 -3.50 -15.20
C GLY A 88 0.56 -3.26 -16.62
N GLU A 89 -0.73 -3.29 -16.86
CA GLU A 89 -1.33 -2.95 -18.14
C GLU A 89 -2.00 -1.59 -18.01
N VAL A 90 -2.20 -0.92 -19.15
CA VAL A 90 -2.81 0.41 -19.17
C VAL A 90 -4.21 0.37 -18.53
N ASP A 91 -5.00 -0.62 -18.88
CA ASP A 91 -6.37 -0.73 -18.35
C ASP A 91 -6.35 -0.93 -16.83
N SER A 92 -5.44 -1.74 -16.32
CA SER A 92 -5.30 -1.97 -14.88
C SER A 92 -4.89 -0.69 -14.16
N TYR A 93 -3.98 0.06 -14.77
CA TYR A 93 -3.55 1.36 -14.22
C TYR A 93 -4.75 2.30 -14.10
N LEU A 94 -5.52 2.43 -15.17
CA LEU A 94 -6.66 3.34 -15.18
C LEU A 94 -7.72 2.92 -14.16
N GLU A 95 -8.00 1.62 -14.07
CA GLU A 95 -8.93 1.12 -13.08
C GLU A 95 -8.49 1.44 -11.66
N ALA A 96 -7.22 1.21 -11.37
CA ALA A 96 -6.69 1.44 -10.02
C ALA A 96 -6.76 2.93 -9.67
N MET A 97 -6.33 3.79 -10.58
CA MET A 97 -6.33 5.23 -10.31
C MET A 97 -7.77 5.76 -10.19
N ASN A 98 -8.69 5.26 -11.00
CA ASN A 98 -10.10 5.64 -10.90
C ASN A 98 -10.73 5.17 -9.60
N ALA A 99 -10.26 4.05 -9.06
CA ALA A 99 -10.76 3.53 -7.78
C ALA A 99 -10.13 4.25 -6.58
N GLY A 100 -9.15 5.11 -6.82
CA GLY A 100 -8.59 5.94 -5.77
C GLY A 100 -7.22 5.48 -5.27
N ALA A 101 -6.47 4.70 -6.08
CA ALA A 101 -5.10 4.34 -5.71
C ALA A 101 -4.25 5.60 -5.62
N THR A 102 -3.35 5.62 -4.64
CA THR A 102 -2.44 6.76 -4.48
C THR A 102 -1.29 6.66 -5.48
N GLU A 103 -0.77 5.44 -5.67
CA GLU A 103 0.30 5.19 -6.62
C GLU A 103 0.12 3.81 -7.24
N TYR A 104 0.67 3.64 -8.43
CA TYR A 104 0.63 2.38 -9.15
C TYR A 104 2.02 2.13 -9.72
N LEU A 105 2.69 1.09 -9.24
CA LEU A 105 4.06 0.79 -9.61
C LEU A 105 4.16 -0.60 -10.22
N ASN A 106 5.08 -0.75 -11.17
CA ASN A 106 5.35 -2.04 -11.81
C ASN A 106 6.57 -2.69 -11.16
N LYS A 107 6.47 -3.99 -10.88
CA LYS A 107 7.63 -4.79 -10.47
C LYS A 107 8.49 -5.07 -11.69
N PRO A 108 9.81 -5.17 -11.52
CA PRO A 108 10.55 -4.94 -10.28
C PRO A 108 10.71 -3.45 -10.02
N VAL A 109 10.65 -3.07 -8.75
CA VAL A 109 10.85 -1.68 -8.35
C VAL A 109 12.11 -1.62 -7.49
N LYS A 110 12.89 -0.56 -7.67
CA LYS A 110 14.10 -0.40 -6.89
C LYS A 110 13.74 -0.01 -5.45
N CYS A 111 14.52 -0.49 -4.50
CA CYS A 111 14.32 -0.20 -3.10
C CYS A 111 14.21 1.30 -2.83
N GLU A 112 15.12 2.07 -3.40
CA GLU A 112 15.14 3.53 -3.23
C GLU A 112 13.88 4.18 -3.78
N GLU A 113 13.42 3.70 -4.93
CA GLU A 113 12.20 4.21 -5.55
C GLU A 113 10.98 3.92 -4.69
N LEU A 114 10.89 2.69 -4.20
CA LEU A 114 9.77 2.30 -3.34
C LEU A 114 9.77 3.10 -2.05
N LEU A 115 10.92 3.26 -1.40
CA LEU A 115 11.01 4.04 -0.17
C LEU A 115 10.62 5.50 -0.40
N ALA A 116 11.00 6.06 -1.55
CA ALA A 116 10.61 7.43 -1.89
C ALA A 116 9.10 7.56 -2.00
N VAL A 117 8.45 6.58 -2.64
CA VAL A 117 7.00 6.56 -2.78
C VAL A 117 6.33 6.42 -1.41
N VAL A 118 6.83 5.51 -0.57
CA VAL A 118 6.28 5.29 0.76
C VAL A 118 6.35 6.58 1.59
N ARG A 119 7.51 7.23 1.59
CA ARG A 119 7.68 8.47 2.33
C ARG A 119 6.78 9.58 1.79
N SER A 120 6.64 9.65 0.49
CA SER A 120 5.75 10.63 -0.14
C SER A 120 4.30 10.42 0.29
N CYS A 121 3.85 9.17 0.30
CA CYS A 121 2.48 8.83 0.71
C CYS A 121 2.22 9.14 2.18
N LEU A 122 3.24 9.01 3.02
CA LEU A 122 3.12 9.23 4.47
C LEU A 122 3.39 10.67 4.88
N ARG A 123 3.79 11.52 3.95
CA ARG A 123 4.07 12.93 4.23
C ARG A 123 2.80 13.61 4.73
N PRO A 124 2.91 14.45 5.77
CA PRO A 124 1.74 15.20 6.23
C PRO A 124 1.11 16.00 5.10
N ARG A 125 -0.22 16.09 5.09
CA ARG A 125 -0.95 16.78 4.03
C ARG A 125 -1.15 18.25 4.35
N ALA A 126 -0.15 18.85 4.99
CA ALA A 126 -0.24 20.24 5.39
C ALA A 126 -0.44 21.17 4.21
N SER A 127 0.30 20.95 3.12
CA SER A 127 0.19 21.80 1.94
C SER A 127 -1.20 21.72 1.33
N ALA A 128 -1.79 20.53 1.28
CA ALA A 128 -3.15 20.37 0.75
C ALA A 128 -4.16 21.08 1.63
N ARG A 129 -3.99 21.01 2.95
CA ARG A 129 -4.88 21.70 3.88
C ARG A 129 -4.75 23.22 3.77
N GLU A 130 -3.53 23.70 3.61
CA GLU A 130 -3.29 25.13 3.43
C GLU A 130 -3.97 25.62 2.15
N ASN A 131 -3.88 24.85 1.09
CA ASN A 131 -4.51 25.22 -0.16
C ASN A 131 -6.04 25.19 -0.05
N ALA A 132 -6.56 24.31 0.76
CA ALA A 132 -8.00 24.19 0.98
C ALA A 132 -8.53 25.34 1.86
N ALA A 133 -7.66 25.85 2.68
CA ALA A 133 -8.03 26.95 3.57
C ALA A 133 -8.05 28.26 2.81
#